data_58766e185316860d82c9b33b3eeb1b75
#
_entry.id   58766e185316860d82c9b33b3eeb1b75
#
_cell.length_a   1.000
_cell.length_b   1.000
_cell.length_c   1.000
_cell.angle_alpha   90.00
_cell.angle_beta   90.00
_cell.angle_gamma   90.00
#
_symmetry.space_group_name_H-M   'P 1'
#
loop_
_entity.id
_entity.type
_entity.pdbx_description
1 polymer ?
#
loop_
_entity_poly.entity_id
_entity_poly.type
_entity_poly.pdbx_seq_one_letter_code
_entity_poly.pdbx_strand_id
1 'polypeptide(L)'
;MIKLKDILFESTAPNIFIPRRTEDRVERMIKDYIRNGSKGDLELSNMNLTELPEILKDITVSGYFICSNNKLTSLNNSPKTVGGYFSCSNNNLTSLEGAPTSVGGAFNCCNNSVQFTEAQVRAVCDVKKKVYV
;
A
#
# COMPACT_ATOMS: atom_id res chain seq x y z
N MET A 1 30.36 10.26 12.69
CA MET A 1 30.10 10.05 13.04
C MET A 1 29.60 10.12 12.89
N ILE A 2 29.35 10.55 12.88
CA ILE A 2 28.74 10.30 13.05
C ILE A 2 28.32 10.76 12.59
N LYS A 3 28.05 11.01 12.28
CA LYS A 3 27.63 11.08 12.21
C LYS A 3 27.06 11.68 12.15
N LEU A 4 26.96 12.43 11.95
CA LEU A 4 26.48 12.49 12.33
C LEU A 4 25.88 12.57 11.96
N LYS A 5 25.56 12.67 11.49
CA LYS A 5 25.22 12.17 11.54
C LYS A 5 24.96 11.82 11.76
N ASP A 6 25.11 12.08 11.95
CA ASP A 6 25.02 11.35 12.72
C ASP A 6 24.77 11.67 13.23
N ILE A 7 24.91 12.16 13.32
CA ILE A 7 24.78 12.10 14.12
C ILE A 7 24.19 12.81 14.32
N LEU A 8 24.01 13.26 14.16
CA LEU A 8 23.57 13.39 14.67
C LEU A 8 22.94 13.75 14.81
N PHE A 9 22.74 14.08 14.84
CA PHE A 9 22.26 13.74 15.44
C PHE A 9 22.03 13.66 15.74
N GLU A 10 21.95 13.85 15.86
CA GLU A 10 21.91 13.33 16.57
C GLU A 10 21.72 13.44 17.19
N SER A 11 21.66 13.78 17.31
CA SER A 11 21.60 13.69 18.17
C SER A 11 21.27 13.95 18.86
N THR A 12 21.07 14.34 19.13
CA THR A 12 20.91 14.49 19.98
C THR A 12 20.09 14.55 20.67
N ALA A 13 19.94 14.81 20.49
CA ALA A 13 18.85 15.00 21.21
C ALA A 13 18.33 13.84 21.64
N PRO A 14 17.90 13.88 22.59
CA PRO A 14 17.40 12.72 23.03
C PRO A 14 16.45 12.29 22.10
N ASN A 15 16.58 11.38 21.78
CA ASN A 15 15.91 10.82 20.94
C ASN A 15 14.74 10.30 21.37
N ILE A 16 13.87 11.10 21.63
CA ILE A 16 12.55 10.72 21.81
C ILE A 16 12.01 10.44 20.48
N PHE A 17 11.66 9.25 20.23
CA PHE A 17 10.96 8.92 19.02
C PHE A 17 9.54 9.36 19.20
N ILE A 18 9.12 10.26 18.38
CA ILE A 18 7.74 10.68 18.34
C ILE A 18 7.24 10.32 16.97
N PRO A 19 6.28 9.38 16.87
CA PRO A 19 5.68 9.06 15.58
C PRO A 19 4.89 10.28 15.17
N ARG A 20 5.48 11.10 14.38
CA ARG A 20 4.87 12.32 13.98
C ARG A 20 4.02 12.22 12.81
N ARG A 21 4.10 11.13 12.07
CA ARG A 21 3.44 11.06 10.83
C ARG A 21 2.72 9.79 10.67
N THR A 22 1.74 9.81 9.80
CA THR A 22 1.00 8.63 9.41
C THR A 22 1.92 7.60 8.80
N GLU A 23 2.94 8.07 8.08
CA GLU A 23 3.90 7.16 7.42
C GLU A 23 4.62 6.28 8.45
N ASP A 24 5.01 6.86 9.57
CA ASP A 24 5.69 6.08 10.60
C ASP A 24 4.80 4.99 11.16
N ARG A 25 3.54 5.31 11.34
CA ARG A 25 2.57 4.35 11.85
C ARG A 25 2.29 3.26 10.83
N VAL A 26 2.15 3.64 9.57
CA VAL A 26 1.88 2.69 8.50
C VAL A 26 3.03 1.71 8.36
N GLU A 27 4.27 2.21 8.38
CA GLU A 27 5.42 1.32 8.28
C GLU A 27 5.47 0.33 9.43
N ARG A 28 5.12 0.79 10.63
CA ARG A 28 5.09 -0.10 11.79
C ARG A 28 4.02 -1.19 11.61
N MET A 29 2.87 -0.81 11.12
CA MET A 29 1.81 -1.77 10.85
C MET A 29 2.24 -2.82 9.85
N ILE A 30 2.94 -2.40 8.81
CA ILE A 30 3.42 -3.33 7.79
C ILE A 30 4.50 -4.25 8.36
N LYS A 31 5.41 -3.71 9.14
CA LYS A 31 6.45 -4.52 9.78
C LYS A 31 5.85 -5.54 10.73
N ASP A 32 4.81 -5.18 11.46
CA ASP A 32 4.11 -6.11 12.32
C ASP A 32 3.44 -7.20 11.51
N TYR A 33 2.85 -6.84 10.38
CA TYR A 33 2.22 -7.79 9.49
C TYR A 33 3.25 -8.81 8.99
N ILE A 34 4.42 -8.33 8.57
CA ILE A 34 5.51 -9.19 8.11
C ILE A 34 5.99 -10.10 9.23
N ARG A 35 6.13 -9.54 10.42
CA ARG A 35 6.62 -10.30 11.57
C ARG A 35 5.65 -11.42 11.93
N ASN A 36 4.38 -11.22 11.68
CA ASN A 36 3.36 -12.23 11.94
C ASN A 36 3.19 -13.20 10.77
N GLY A 37 4.12 -13.22 9.84
CA GLY A 37 4.14 -14.20 8.75
C GLY A 37 3.36 -13.79 7.52
N SER A 38 2.99 -12.52 7.41
CA SER A 38 2.21 -12.00 6.27
C SER A 38 0.90 -12.75 6.08
N LYS A 39 0.24 -13.07 7.18
CA LYS A 39 -1.02 -13.79 7.14
C LYS A 39 -2.19 -12.88 7.41
N GLY A 40 -3.28 -13.14 6.72
CA GLY A 40 -4.51 -12.39 6.90
C GLY A 40 -4.54 -11.10 6.10
N ASP A 41 -5.31 -10.16 6.58
CA ASP A 41 -5.60 -8.93 5.86
C ASP A 41 -4.66 -7.81 6.27
N LEU A 42 -4.36 -6.92 5.32
CA LEU A 42 -3.60 -5.72 5.60
C LEU A 42 -4.47 -4.53 5.22
N GLU A 43 -4.83 -3.75 6.22
CA GLU A 43 -5.79 -2.65 6.05
C GLU A 43 -5.09 -1.32 6.25
N LEU A 44 -4.96 -0.55 5.17
CA LEU A 44 -4.30 0.74 5.17
C LEU A 44 -5.23 1.88 4.73
N SER A 45 -6.54 1.72 4.94
CA SER A 45 -7.51 2.75 4.54
C SER A 45 -7.44 3.96 5.43
N ASN A 46 -7.84 5.08 4.87
CA ASN A 46 -8.00 6.32 5.64
C ASN A 46 -6.75 6.75 6.38
N MET A 47 -5.61 6.62 5.74
CA MET A 47 -4.33 6.95 6.35
C MET A 47 -3.64 8.13 5.68
N ASN A 48 -4.38 8.84 4.83
CA ASN A 48 -3.88 10.06 4.19
C ASN A 48 -2.60 9.82 3.39
N LEU A 49 -2.46 8.63 2.83
CA LEU A 49 -1.26 8.25 2.09
C LEU A 49 -1.26 8.88 0.72
N THR A 50 -0.13 9.44 0.33
CA THR A 50 0.07 9.95 -1.03
C THR A 50 0.81 8.94 -1.89
N GLU A 51 1.46 7.96 -1.26
CA GLU A 51 2.11 6.85 -1.96
C GLU A 51 2.22 5.68 -1.01
N LEU A 52 2.31 4.48 -1.55
CA LEU A 52 2.45 3.29 -0.74
C LEU A 52 3.91 3.13 -0.32
N PRO A 53 4.17 2.69 0.92
CA PRO A 53 5.54 2.49 1.38
C PRO A 53 6.27 1.43 0.57
N GLU A 54 7.54 1.67 0.35
CA GLU A 54 8.37 0.79 -0.49
C GLU A 54 8.46 -0.63 0.05
N ILE A 55 8.35 -0.78 1.35
CA ILE A 55 8.45 -2.09 1.98
C ILE A 55 7.35 -3.06 1.49
N LEU A 56 6.24 -2.53 0.99
CA LEU A 56 5.14 -3.38 0.53
C LEU A 56 5.48 -4.16 -0.75
N LYS A 57 6.39 -3.65 -1.57
CA LYS A 57 6.63 -4.25 -2.88
C LYS A 57 7.21 -5.66 -2.80
N ASP A 58 7.78 -6.02 -1.66
CA ASP A 58 8.43 -7.31 -1.51
C ASP A 58 7.62 -8.31 -0.70
N ILE A 59 6.38 -7.99 -0.37
CA ILE A 59 5.57 -8.90 0.43
C ILE A 59 4.41 -9.45 -0.37
N THR A 60 3.87 -10.57 0.11
CA THR A 60 2.63 -11.15 -0.38
C THR A 60 1.59 -10.99 0.71
N VAL A 61 0.42 -10.49 0.37
CA VAL A 61 -0.67 -10.39 1.32
C VAL A 61 -1.56 -11.61 1.11
N SER A 62 -1.70 -12.47 2.12
CA SER A 62 -2.47 -13.70 1.96
C SER A 62 -3.97 -13.44 1.97
N GLY A 63 -4.43 -12.42 2.65
CA GLY A 63 -5.84 -12.06 2.71
C GLY A 63 -6.15 -10.84 1.87
N TYR A 64 -6.93 -9.92 2.40
CA TYR A 64 -7.29 -8.69 1.71
C TYR A 64 -6.17 -7.68 1.81
N PHE A 65 -6.00 -6.88 0.80
CA PHE A 65 -5.15 -5.68 0.89
C PHE A 65 -6.02 -4.48 0.52
N ILE A 66 -6.24 -3.59 1.46
CA ILE A 66 -7.11 -2.44 1.28
C ILE A 66 -6.29 -1.17 1.47
N CYS A 67 -6.25 -0.33 0.45
CA CYS A 67 -5.61 0.99 0.55
C CYS A 67 -6.58 2.08 0.09
N SER A 68 -7.86 1.88 0.35
CA SER A 68 -8.92 2.79 -0.05
C SER A 68 -8.89 4.08 0.77
N ASN A 69 -9.53 5.10 0.23
CA ASN A 69 -9.70 6.37 0.95
C ASN A 69 -8.37 6.98 1.38
N ASN A 70 -7.48 7.06 0.44
CA ASN A 70 -6.20 7.74 0.62
C ASN A 70 -6.06 8.79 -0.48
N LYS A 71 -4.85 9.25 -0.74
CA LYS A 71 -4.59 10.25 -1.76
C LYS A 71 -3.57 9.72 -2.76
N LEU A 72 -3.63 8.43 -3.05
CA LEU A 72 -2.68 7.78 -3.93
C LEU A 72 -2.90 8.24 -5.37
N THR A 73 -1.81 8.54 -6.08
CA THR A 73 -1.87 8.85 -7.50
C THR A 73 -1.39 7.70 -8.36
N SER A 74 -0.74 6.71 -7.76
CA SER A 74 -0.32 5.49 -8.43
C SER A 74 -0.35 4.35 -7.44
N LEU A 75 -0.18 3.13 -7.92
CA LEU A 75 -0.12 1.94 -7.08
C LEU A 75 1.32 1.41 -6.97
N ASN A 76 2.30 2.27 -7.27
CA ASN A 76 3.69 1.87 -7.14
C ASN A 76 3.95 1.36 -5.72
N ASN A 77 4.75 0.34 -5.62
CA ASN A 77 5.11 -0.33 -4.37
C ASN A 77 4.01 -1.23 -3.80
N SER A 78 2.91 -1.45 -4.51
CA SER A 78 1.90 -2.36 -3.98
C SER A 78 2.45 -3.79 -3.94
N PRO A 79 1.92 -4.65 -3.07
CA PRO A 79 2.30 -6.05 -3.08
C PRO A 79 2.03 -6.65 -4.46
N LYS A 80 2.91 -7.53 -4.90
CA LYS A 80 2.73 -8.16 -6.20
C LYS A 80 1.60 -9.15 -6.20
N THR A 81 1.34 -9.79 -5.07
CA THR A 81 0.31 -10.82 -4.96
C THR A 81 -0.57 -10.53 -3.77
N VAL A 82 -1.88 -10.52 -4.01
CA VAL A 82 -2.89 -10.37 -2.96
C VAL A 82 -3.78 -11.62 -3.08
N GLY A 83 -3.85 -12.40 -2.00
CA GLY A 83 -4.60 -13.66 -2.03
C GLY A 83 -6.10 -13.48 -2.02
N GLY A 84 -6.57 -12.38 -1.45
CA GLY A 84 -8.01 -12.10 -1.37
C GLY A 84 -8.38 -10.86 -2.13
N TYR A 85 -9.23 -10.05 -1.55
CA TYR A 85 -9.77 -8.83 -2.15
C TYR A 85 -8.72 -7.71 -2.14
N PHE A 86 -8.62 -6.98 -3.23
CA PHE A 86 -7.77 -5.81 -3.33
C PHE A 86 -8.63 -4.59 -3.61
N SER A 87 -8.46 -3.53 -2.84
CA SER A 87 -9.19 -2.30 -3.08
C SER A 87 -8.29 -1.09 -3.01
N CYS A 88 -8.31 -0.30 -4.07
CA CYS A 88 -7.68 1.01 -4.13
C CYS A 88 -8.73 2.08 -4.47
N SER A 89 -9.98 1.85 -4.08
CA SER A 89 -11.07 2.77 -4.36
C SER A 89 -10.89 4.08 -3.61
N ASN A 90 -11.51 5.12 -4.10
CA ASN A 90 -11.50 6.43 -3.45
C ASN A 90 -10.08 6.95 -3.22
N ASN A 91 -9.34 7.04 -4.29
CA ASN A 91 -8.00 7.63 -4.31
C ASN A 91 -7.95 8.64 -5.45
N ASN A 92 -6.77 9.06 -5.83
CA ASN A 92 -6.57 10.01 -6.92
C ASN A 92 -5.78 9.36 -8.06
N LEU A 93 -6.01 8.08 -8.31
CA LEU A 93 -5.24 7.35 -9.31
C LEU A 93 -5.51 7.89 -10.70
N THR A 94 -4.44 8.08 -11.47
CA THR A 94 -4.51 8.47 -12.87
C THR A 94 -4.10 7.33 -13.78
N SER A 95 -3.57 6.24 -13.21
CA SER A 95 -3.21 5.04 -13.95
C SER A 95 -3.22 3.85 -13.00
N LEU A 96 -3.07 2.67 -13.55
CA LEU A 96 -2.97 1.45 -12.76
C LEU A 96 -1.52 0.98 -12.63
N GLU A 97 -0.58 1.89 -12.89
CA GLU A 97 0.82 1.55 -12.79
C GLU A 97 1.16 1.11 -11.36
N GLY A 98 1.87 0.02 -11.22
CA GLY A 98 2.23 -0.53 -9.93
C GLY A 98 1.21 -1.46 -9.33
N ALA A 99 0.10 -1.72 -10.02
CA ALA A 99 -0.93 -2.63 -9.51
C ALA A 99 -0.35 -4.00 -9.22
N PRO A 100 -0.99 -4.77 -8.31
CA PRO A 100 -0.57 -6.16 -8.10
C PRO A 100 -0.66 -6.93 -9.42
N THR A 101 0.19 -7.92 -9.59
CA THR A 101 0.14 -8.75 -10.79
C THR A 101 -0.91 -9.84 -10.65
N SER A 102 -1.29 -10.19 -9.41
CA SER A 102 -2.26 -11.26 -9.17
C SER A 102 -3.12 -10.92 -7.96
N VAL A 103 -4.42 -11.03 -8.12
CA VAL A 103 -5.39 -10.81 -7.04
C VAL A 103 -6.32 -12.02 -7.03
N GLY A 104 -6.33 -12.76 -5.93
CA GLY A 104 -7.12 -14.00 -5.82
C GLY A 104 -8.61 -13.76 -5.64
N GLY A 105 -8.99 -12.58 -5.20
CA GLY A 105 -10.39 -12.20 -5.05
C GLY A 105 -10.80 -11.15 -6.05
N ALA A 106 -11.61 -10.20 -5.61
CA ALA A 106 -12.07 -9.11 -6.46
C ALA A 106 -11.10 -7.94 -6.42
N PHE A 107 -11.15 -7.11 -7.45
CA PHE A 107 -10.32 -5.92 -7.59
C PHE A 107 -11.26 -4.72 -7.68
N ASN A 108 -11.07 -3.74 -6.81
CA ASN A 108 -11.94 -2.56 -6.78
C ASN A 108 -11.10 -1.29 -6.94
N CYS A 109 -11.33 -0.57 -8.03
CA CYS A 109 -10.66 0.71 -8.28
C CYS A 109 -11.68 1.82 -8.54
N CYS A 110 -12.86 1.74 -7.94
CA CYS A 110 -13.90 2.74 -8.12
C CYS A 110 -13.48 4.09 -7.55
N ASN A 111 -14.05 5.15 -8.11
CA ASN A 111 -13.87 6.50 -7.56
C ASN A 111 -12.42 6.94 -7.49
N ASN A 112 -11.81 6.99 -8.64
CA ASN A 112 -10.47 7.55 -8.77
C ASN A 112 -10.52 8.75 -9.71
N SER A 113 -9.38 9.36 -10.00
CA SER A 113 -9.33 10.54 -10.88
C SER A 113 -9.69 10.18 -12.31
N VAL A 114 -9.50 8.92 -12.68
CA VAL A 114 -9.82 8.42 -14.01
C VAL A 114 -10.80 7.27 -13.84
N GLN A 115 -11.76 7.17 -14.75
CA GLN A 115 -12.67 6.04 -14.77
C GLN A 115 -11.98 4.90 -15.52
N PHE A 116 -11.60 3.85 -14.82
CA PHE A 116 -10.95 2.71 -15.43
C PHE A 116 -12.01 1.75 -16.00
N THR A 117 -11.59 0.86 -16.88
CA THR A 117 -12.43 -0.19 -17.40
C THR A 117 -11.94 -1.53 -16.89
N GLU A 118 -12.81 -2.52 -16.92
CA GLU A 118 -12.44 -3.87 -16.52
C GLU A 118 -11.30 -4.40 -17.39
N ALA A 119 -11.33 -4.09 -18.69
CA ALA A 119 -10.28 -4.52 -19.61
C ALA A 119 -8.92 -3.95 -19.21
N GLN A 120 -8.89 -2.69 -18.78
CA GLN A 120 -7.64 -2.06 -18.35
C GLN A 120 -7.08 -2.75 -17.11
N VAL A 121 -7.96 -3.09 -16.18
CA VAL A 121 -7.54 -3.79 -14.96
C VAL A 121 -6.96 -5.16 -15.30
N ARG A 122 -7.69 -5.92 -16.12
CA ARG A 122 -7.25 -7.28 -16.45
C ARG A 122 -6.03 -7.31 -17.35
N ALA A 123 -5.72 -6.19 -18.02
CA ALA A 123 -4.50 -6.11 -18.82
C ALA A 123 -3.25 -6.05 -17.95
N VAL A 124 -3.36 -5.58 -16.69
CA VAL A 124 -2.20 -5.43 -15.81
C VAL A 124 -2.20 -6.39 -14.63
N CYS A 125 -3.34 -7.02 -14.34
CA CYS A 125 -3.48 -7.86 -13.15
C CYS A 125 -4.34 -9.07 -13.48
N ASP A 126 -3.88 -10.24 -13.01
CA ASP A 126 -4.69 -11.46 -13.13
C ASP A 126 -5.66 -11.45 -11.95
N VAL A 127 -6.91 -11.09 -12.21
CA VAL A 127 -7.95 -11.00 -11.19
C VAL A 127 -8.83 -12.23 -11.30
N LYS A 128 -8.92 -13.00 -10.21
CA LYS A 128 -9.64 -14.27 -10.24
C LYS A 128 -11.15 -14.08 -10.15
N LYS A 129 -11.61 -12.97 -9.61
CA LYS A 129 -13.03 -12.74 -9.40
C LYS A 129 -13.44 -11.44 -10.07
N LYS A 130 -14.37 -10.71 -9.48
CA LYS A 130 -14.99 -9.58 -10.13
C LYS A 130 -14.12 -8.34 -10.09
N VAL A 131 -14.26 -7.48 -11.10
CA VAL A 131 -13.61 -6.18 -11.14
C VAL A 131 -14.69 -5.12 -10.95
N TYR A 132 -14.47 -4.21 -10.01
CA TYR A 132 -15.35 -3.07 -9.79
C TYR A 132 -14.60 -1.81 -10.26
N VAL A 133 -15.21 -1.09 -11.18
CA VAL A 133 -14.60 0.11 -11.77
C VAL A 133 -15.46 1.34 -11.62
#